data_e5d5d7b8489d7c5b0faa565ac5d23f6c
#
_entry.id   e5d5d7b8489d7c5b0faa565ac5d23f6c
#
_cell.length_a   1.000
_cell.length_b   1.000
_cell.length_c   1.000
_cell.angle_alpha   90.00
_cell.angle_beta   90.00
_cell.angle_gamma   90.00
#
_symmetry.space_group_name_H-M   'P 1'
#
loop_
_entity.id
_entity.type
_entity.pdbx_description
1 polymer ?
#
loop_
_entity_poly.entity_id
_entity_poly.type
_entity_poly.pdbx_seq_one_letter_code
_entity_poly.pdbx_strand_id
1 'polypeptide(L)'
;MNNWIWMVVLLCVLVTLLVIYINYRKTKKTMDTIEKMLDTAMEGTYSETQFDESRLSALETKFANYLSSSAISAQNVKVEKDKIKTLIADISHQTKTPIANLLLYSELIAEQDLSEETRSNIRIIQQQTEKLRFLIDSLVKLSRLENGILTLSPRQQAVGPMLEEIQRQYLSKAQKKGLQLQLIATEARATFDRKWTAEALGNLIENAIKYTPCGSVTLKAMEYELFTRIDVTDTGIGIEESEQPKIFARFYRSETVREDEGVGIGLYLAREIISGEGGYIKLISQKGKGSTFSVFLPR
;
A
#
# COMPACT_ATOMS: atom_id res chain seq x y z
N MET A 1 62.96 28.13 -51.97
CA MET A 1 61.79 27.32 -52.39
C MET A 1 60.99 26.76 -51.21
N ASN A 2 61.47 26.78 -49.94
CA ASN A 2 60.78 26.17 -48.77
C ASN A 2 59.80 27.09 -48.01
N ASN A 3 59.90 28.40 -48.10
CA ASN A 3 59.11 29.33 -47.30
C ASN A 3 57.63 29.33 -47.68
N TRP A 4 57.28 29.07 -48.90
CA TRP A 4 55.92 29.02 -49.39
C TRP A 4 55.19 27.77 -48.85
N ILE A 5 55.84 26.63 -48.74
CA ILE A 5 55.30 25.40 -48.17
C ILE A 5 54.95 25.61 -46.70
N TRP A 6 55.80 26.24 -45.92
CA TRP A 6 55.58 26.58 -44.53
C TRP A 6 54.42 27.56 -44.33
N MET A 7 54.21 28.52 -45.20
CA MET A 7 53.09 29.43 -45.22
C MET A 7 51.77 28.68 -45.48
N VAL A 8 51.73 27.75 -46.42
CA VAL A 8 50.53 26.91 -46.69
C VAL A 8 50.21 26.01 -45.52
N VAL A 9 51.21 25.38 -44.91
CA VAL A 9 51.02 24.56 -43.72
C VAL A 9 50.46 25.39 -42.54
N LEU A 10 51.01 26.58 -42.31
CA LEU A 10 50.48 27.48 -41.24
C LEU A 10 49.06 27.92 -41.51
N LEU A 11 48.71 28.22 -42.75
CA LEU A 11 47.37 28.61 -43.16
C LEU A 11 46.36 27.42 -42.90
N CYS A 12 46.76 26.19 -43.28
CA CYS A 12 45.92 25.00 -43.03
C CYS A 12 45.70 24.75 -41.52
N VAL A 13 46.73 24.93 -40.69
CA VAL A 13 46.63 24.82 -39.24
C VAL A 13 45.68 25.88 -38.68
N LEU A 14 45.77 27.13 -39.12
CA LEU A 14 44.89 28.21 -38.70
C LEU A 14 43.43 27.95 -39.10
N VAL A 15 43.18 27.46 -40.31
CA VAL A 15 41.83 27.11 -40.79
C VAL A 15 41.27 25.95 -39.99
N THR A 16 42.06 24.92 -39.71
CA THR A 16 41.59 23.78 -38.88
C THR A 16 41.27 24.21 -37.46
N LEU A 17 42.09 25.03 -36.83
CA LEU A 17 41.82 25.59 -35.49
C LEU A 17 40.57 26.47 -35.48
N LEU A 18 40.35 27.28 -36.52
CA LEU A 18 39.14 28.09 -36.66
C LEU A 18 37.88 27.22 -36.79
N VAL A 19 37.91 26.17 -37.60
CA VAL A 19 36.82 25.22 -37.78
C VAL A 19 36.52 24.51 -36.46
N ILE A 20 37.53 24.04 -35.74
CA ILE A 20 37.39 23.42 -34.42
C ILE A 20 36.75 24.41 -33.43
N TYR A 21 37.21 25.65 -33.39
CA TYR A 21 36.66 26.69 -32.52
C TYR A 21 35.19 27.01 -32.82
N ILE A 22 34.81 27.11 -34.09
CA ILE A 22 33.44 27.36 -34.53
C ILE A 22 32.55 26.18 -34.12
N ASN A 23 32.99 24.94 -34.37
CA ASN A 23 32.24 23.74 -33.98
C ASN A 23 32.10 23.63 -32.46
N TYR A 24 33.16 23.91 -31.71
CA TYR A 24 33.09 23.94 -30.24
C TYR A 24 32.06 24.94 -29.72
N ARG A 25 32.05 26.18 -30.24
CA ARG A 25 31.05 27.19 -29.86
C ARG A 25 29.64 26.78 -30.22
N LYS A 26 29.43 26.17 -31.40
CA LYS A 26 28.12 25.67 -31.83
C LYS A 26 27.59 24.56 -30.90
N THR A 27 28.45 23.58 -30.61
CA THR A 27 28.09 22.47 -29.71
C THR A 27 27.82 22.98 -28.31
N LYS A 28 28.62 23.87 -27.77
CA LYS A 28 28.41 24.46 -26.45
C LYS A 28 27.06 25.18 -26.39
N LYS A 29 26.75 26.05 -27.35
CA LYS A 29 25.48 26.76 -27.42
C LYS A 29 24.27 25.80 -27.47
N THR A 30 24.37 24.70 -28.21
CA THR A 30 23.29 23.69 -28.28
C THR A 30 23.10 22.98 -26.95
N MET A 31 24.20 22.62 -26.25
CA MET A 31 24.14 22.01 -24.92
C MET A 31 23.55 22.95 -23.88
N ASP A 32 23.97 24.20 -23.85
CA ASP A 32 23.42 25.21 -22.92
C ASP A 32 21.92 25.41 -23.17
N THR A 33 21.44 25.33 -24.42
CA THR A 33 20.02 25.41 -24.77
C THR A 33 19.24 24.17 -24.27
N ILE A 34 19.78 22.96 -24.46
CA ILE A 34 19.15 21.70 -23.99
C ILE A 34 19.09 21.70 -22.47
N GLU A 35 20.14 22.11 -21.77
CA GLU A 35 20.17 22.22 -20.32
C GLU A 35 19.06 23.15 -19.82
N LYS A 36 18.95 24.35 -20.41
CA LYS A 36 17.88 25.30 -20.09
C LYS A 36 16.48 24.75 -20.38
N MET A 37 16.29 23.99 -21.46
CA MET A 37 15.03 23.32 -21.77
C MET A 37 14.64 22.31 -20.68
N LEU A 38 15.60 21.52 -20.19
CA LEU A 38 15.37 20.56 -19.11
C LEU A 38 15.03 21.25 -17.80
N ASP A 39 15.77 22.31 -17.44
CA ASP A 39 15.52 23.07 -16.21
C ASP A 39 14.12 23.69 -16.20
N THR A 40 13.74 24.39 -17.28
CA THR A 40 12.40 24.97 -17.40
C THR A 40 11.28 23.92 -17.44
N ALA A 41 11.56 22.74 -18.00
CA ALA A 41 10.62 21.62 -17.97
C ALA A 41 10.42 21.06 -16.54
N MET A 42 11.50 20.94 -15.76
CA MET A 42 11.44 20.52 -14.36
C MET A 42 10.70 21.54 -13.47
N GLU A 43 10.82 22.83 -13.80
CA GLU A 43 10.08 23.91 -13.11
C GLU A 43 8.62 24.05 -13.58
N GLY A 44 8.21 23.32 -14.63
CA GLY A 44 6.86 23.39 -15.20
C GLY A 44 6.58 24.68 -15.99
N THR A 45 7.60 25.48 -16.31
CA THR A 45 7.51 26.78 -17.00
C THR A 45 7.98 26.71 -18.46
N TYR A 46 8.18 25.50 -19.00
CA TYR A 46 8.69 25.31 -20.34
C TYR A 46 7.77 25.91 -21.40
N SER A 47 8.35 26.72 -22.30
CA SER A 47 7.71 27.25 -23.50
C SER A 47 8.66 27.21 -24.68
N GLU A 48 8.14 26.99 -25.89
CA GLU A 48 8.95 27.03 -27.12
C GLU A 48 9.51 28.44 -27.32
N THR A 49 10.82 28.51 -27.57
CA THR A 49 11.54 29.77 -27.75
C THR A 49 12.09 29.99 -29.16
N GLN A 50 12.21 28.93 -29.98
CA GLN A 50 12.74 28.99 -31.32
C GLN A 50 11.71 28.55 -32.35
N PHE A 51 11.45 29.39 -33.33
CA PHE A 51 10.50 29.16 -34.42
C PHE A 51 11.23 29.26 -35.77
N ASP A 52 12.27 28.45 -35.93
CA ASP A 52 13.04 28.38 -37.18
C ASP A 52 13.02 26.93 -37.73
N GLU A 53 13.53 26.75 -38.96
CA GLU A 53 13.63 25.43 -39.61
C GLU A 53 14.82 24.59 -39.10
N SER A 54 15.40 24.93 -37.96
CA SER A 54 16.51 24.18 -37.40
C SER A 54 16.10 22.85 -36.77
N ARG A 55 17.06 21.91 -36.72
CA ARG A 55 16.85 20.64 -36.01
C ARG A 55 16.57 20.87 -34.54
N LEU A 56 17.03 21.96 -33.96
CA LEU A 56 16.83 22.31 -32.56
C LEU A 56 15.37 22.72 -32.32
N SER A 57 14.80 23.57 -33.18
CA SER A 57 13.41 23.96 -33.15
C SER A 57 12.48 22.75 -33.30
N ALA A 58 12.78 21.81 -34.20
CA ALA A 58 12.04 20.57 -34.33
C ALA A 58 12.14 19.68 -33.08
N LEU A 59 13.25 19.71 -32.36
CA LEU A 59 13.40 19.03 -31.06
C LEU A 59 12.59 19.70 -29.96
N GLU A 60 12.62 21.05 -29.88
CA GLU A 60 11.80 21.83 -28.95
C GLU A 60 10.30 21.50 -29.09
N THR A 61 9.79 21.51 -30.32
CA THR A 61 8.39 21.17 -30.61
C THR A 61 8.04 19.74 -30.19
N LYS A 62 8.90 18.75 -30.47
CA LYS A 62 8.68 17.38 -30.02
C LYS A 62 8.69 17.27 -28.49
N PHE A 63 9.57 17.99 -27.83
CA PHE A 63 9.68 18.01 -26.39
C PHE A 63 8.47 18.68 -25.73
N ALA A 64 8.03 19.83 -26.25
CA ALA A 64 6.80 20.50 -25.83
C ALA A 64 5.56 19.59 -25.95
N ASN A 65 5.43 18.90 -27.09
CA ASN A 65 4.33 17.95 -27.32
C ASN A 65 4.39 16.77 -26.33
N TYR A 66 5.58 16.25 -26.03
CA TYR A 66 5.74 15.18 -25.04
C TYR A 66 5.36 15.65 -23.64
N LEU A 67 5.83 16.81 -23.19
CA LEU A 67 5.49 17.38 -21.89
C LEU A 67 3.98 17.65 -21.75
N SER A 68 3.38 18.25 -22.79
CA SER A 68 1.94 18.51 -22.85
C SER A 68 1.14 17.21 -22.76
N SER A 69 1.50 16.19 -23.54
CA SER A 69 0.87 14.87 -23.50
C SER A 69 1.03 14.20 -22.13
N SER A 70 2.22 14.30 -21.54
CA SER A 70 2.50 13.77 -20.20
C SER A 70 1.67 14.48 -19.12
N ALA A 71 1.56 15.81 -19.19
CA ALA A 71 0.77 16.61 -18.26
C ALA A 71 -0.73 16.27 -18.37
N ILE A 72 -1.25 16.13 -19.60
CA ILE A 72 -2.63 15.71 -19.85
C ILE A 72 -2.88 14.30 -19.29
N SER A 73 -1.95 13.37 -19.50
CA SER A 73 -2.04 12.01 -18.98
C SER A 73 -2.07 12.00 -17.46
N ALA A 74 -1.17 12.75 -16.80
CA ALA A 74 -1.14 12.89 -15.35
C ALA A 74 -2.44 13.49 -14.79
N GLN A 75 -2.98 14.50 -15.47
CA GLN A 75 -4.27 15.11 -15.12
C GLN A 75 -5.43 14.12 -15.27
N ASN A 76 -5.46 13.33 -16.34
CA ASN A 76 -6.49 12.33 -16.55
C ASN A 76 -6.45 11.25 -15.47
N VAL A 77 -5.26 10.76 -15.09
CA VAL A 77 -5.08 9.81 -13.98
C VAL A 77 -5.60 10.40 -12.66
N LYS A 78 -5.33 11.68 -12.40
CA LYS A 78 -5.83 12.37 -11.21
C LYS A 78 -7.36 12.46 -11.20
N VAL A 79 -7.97 12.87 -12.31
CA VAL A 79 -9.44 12.96 -12.47
C VAL A 79 -10.08 11.58 -12.28
N GLU A 80 -9.49 10.51 -12.84
CA GLU A 80 -10.00 9.15 -12.68
C GLU A 80 -9.91 8.67 -11.23
N LYS A 81 -8.80 8.95 -10.54
CA LYS A 81 -8.67 8.69 -9.10
C LYS A 81 -9.74 9.42 -8.27
N ASP A 82 -10.00 10.69 -8.56
CA ASP A 82 -11.01 11.47 -7.84
C ASP A 82 -12.43 10.93 -8.08
N LYS A 83 -12.75 10.49 -9.31
CA LYS A 83 -14.02 9.79 -9.60
C LYS A 83 -14.16 8.48 -8.83
N ILE A 84 -13.12 7.66 -8.80
CA ILE A 84 -13.11 6.41 -8.03
C ILE A 84 -13.30 6.70 -6.55
N LYS A 85 -12.64 7.73 -6.01
CA LYS A 85 -12.79 8.17 -4.62
C LYS A 85 -14.24 8.51 -4.27
N THR A 86 -14.90 9.29 -5.10
CA THR A 86 -16.29 9.68 -4.93
C THR A 86 -17.20 8.45 -4.99
N LEU A 87 -17.05 7.60 -6.00
CA LEU A 87 -17.82 6.38 -6.16
C LEU A 87 -17.71 5.45 -4.95
N ILE A 88 -16.50 5.26 -4.41
CA ILE A 88 -16.28 4.44 -3.21
C ILE A 88 -16.93 5.04 -1.98
N ALA A 89 -16.86 6.37 -1.82
CA ALA A 89 -17.52 7.07 -0.72
C ALA A 89 -19.05 6.90 -0.81
N ASP A 90 -19.61 7.06 -1.99
CA ASP A 90 -21.05 6.90 -2.25
C ASP A 90 -21.50 5.46 -1.98
N ILE A 91 -20.80 4.46 -2.51
CA ILE A 91 -21.09 3.04 -2.24
C ILE A 91 -21.03 2.77 -0.73
N SER A 92 -19.99 3.27 -0.04
CA SER A 92 -19.85 3.08 1.40
C SER A 92 -21.04 3.64 2.18
N HIS A 93 -21.47 4.85 1.84
CA HIS A 93 -22.62 5.48 2.51
C HIS A 93 -23.97 4.83 2.15
N GLN A 94 -24.19 4.57 0.86
CA GLN A 94 -25.46 4.00 0.38
C GLN A 94 -25.66 2.55 0.79
N THR A 95 -24.61 1.79 1.06
CA THR A 95 -24.71 0.40 1.52
C THR A 95 -24.80 0.27 3.04
N LYS A 96 -24.18 1.18 3.80
CA LYS A 96 -24.23 1.14 5.27
C LYS A 96 -25.65 1.27 5.83
N THR A 97 -26.46 2.15 5.27
CA THR A 97 -27.82 2.41 5.74
C THR A 97 -28.73 1.18 5.61
N PRO A 98 -28.89 0.54 4.43
CA PRO A 98 -29.72 -0.65 4.31
C PRO A 98 -29.21 -1.82 5.17
N ILE A 99 -27.90 -1.98 5.30
CA ILE A 99 -27.31 -3.03 6.17
C ILE A 99 -27.64 -2.77 7.65
N ALA A 100 -27.49 -1.52 8.11
CA ALA A 100 -27.86 -1.16 9.48
C ALA A 100 -29.35 -1.37 9.75
N ASN A 101 -30.22 -1.06 8.79
CA ASN A 101 -31.64 -1.32 8.89
C ASN A 101 -31.97 -2.82 8.96
N LEU A 102 -31.28 -3.64 8.11
CA LEU A 102 -31.47 -5.10 8.16
C LEU A 102 -31.08 -5.68 9.54
N LEU A 103 -29.97 -5.23 10.11
CA LEU A 103 -29.54 -5.63 11.46
C LEU A 103 -30.54 -5.18 12.49
N LEU A 104 -30.97 -3.91 12.49
CA LEU A 104 -31.93 -3.37 13.45
C LEU A 104 -33.27 -4.12 13.39
N TYR A 105 -33.85 -4.29 12.19
CA TYR A 105 -35.12 -5.01 12.07
C TYR A 105 -34.99 -6.49 12.45
N SER A 106 -33.88 -7.13 12.15
CA SER A 106 -33.65 -8.52 12.57
C SER A 106 -33.48 -8.66 14.10
N GLU A 107 -32.91 -7.65 14.78
CA GLU A 107 -32.84 -7.58 16.24
C GLU A 107 -34.24 -7.39 16.84
N LEU A 108 -35.01 -6.43 16.32
CA LEU A 108 -36.40 -6.17 16.79
C LEU A 108 -37.32 -7.39 16.60
N ILE A 109 -37.16 -8.14 15.51
CA ILE A 109 -37.92 -9.38 15.30
C ILE A 109 -37.43 -10.46 16.27
N ALA A 110 -36.12 -10.56 16.56
CA ALA A 110 -35.58 -11.55 17.50
C ALA A 110 -36.04 -11.36 18.96
N GLU A 111 -36.49 -10.16 19.33
CA GLU A 111 -37.07 -9.85 20.65
C GLU A 111 -38.51 -10.36 20.82
N GLN A 112 -39.20 -10.74 19.74
CA GLN A 112 -40.56 -11.25 19.78
C GLN A 112 -40.61 -12.72 20.22
N ASP A 113 -41.79 -13.18 20.61
CA ASP A 113 -42.04 -14.60 20.90
C ASP A 113 -42.12 -15.38 19.57
N LEU A 114 -41.04 -16.09 19.24
CA LEU A 114 -40.86 -16.75 17.95
C LEU A 114 -40.67 -18.26 18.12
N SER A 115 -41.10 -19.02 17.11
CA SER A 115 -40.72 -20.42 17.03
C SER A 115 -39.20 -20.59 16.92
N GLU A 116 -38.66 -21.70 17.41
CA GLU A 116 -37.22 -22.00 17.33
C GLU A 116 -36.67 -21.96 15.89
N GLU A 117 -37.47 -22.43 14.93
CA GLU A 117 -37.15 -22.38 13.52
C GLU A 117 -37.00 -20.92 13.01
N THR A 118 -37.97 -20.06 13.34
CA THR A 118 -37.95 -18.64 12.98
C THR A 118 -36.77 -17.93 13.64
N ARG A 119 -36.51 -18.22 14.92
CA ARG A 119 -35.36 -17.69 15.66
C ARG A 119 -34.03 -18.10 15.01
N SER A 120 -33.90 -19.35 14.56
CA SER A 120 -32.74 -19.86 13.84
C SER A 120 -32.54 -19.12 12.51
N ASN A 121 -33.61 -18.93 11.73
CA ASN A 121 -33.55 -18.21 10.46
C ASN A 121 -33.11 -16.75 10.63
N ILE A 122 -33.59 -16.07 11.68
CA ILE A 122 -33.20 -14.68 11.98
C ILE A 122 -31.72 -14.62 12.35
N ARG A 123 -31.20 -15.55 13.16
CA ARG A 123 -29.75 -15.61 13.45
C ARG A 123 -28.91 -15.78 12.19
N ILE A 124 -29.36 -16.60 11.24
CA ILE A 124 -28.70 -16.76 9.95
C ILE A 124 -28.69 -15.45 9.15
N ILE A 125 -29.82 -14.74 9.11
CA ILE A 125 -29.94 -13.43 8.46
C ILE A 125 -28.96 -12.41 9.08
N GLN A 126 -28.95 -12.33 10.42
CA GLN A 126 -28.03 -11.47 11.16
C GLN A 126 -26.55 -11.77 10.78
N GLN A 127 -26.15 -13.04 10.82
CA GLN A 127 -24.80 -13.47 10.47
C GLN A 127 -24.43 -13.11 9.02
N GLN A 128 -25.34 -13.35 8.07
CA GLN A 128 -25.09 -13.00 6.67
C GLN A 128 -25.02 -11.48 6.45
N THR A 129 -25.85 -10.72 7.17
CA THR A 129 -25.83 -9.25 7.09
C THR A 129 -24.55 -8.67 7.69
N GLU A 130 -24.07 -9.19 8.81
CA GLU A 130 -22.78 -8.83 9.40
C GLU A 130 -21.61 -9.18 8.46
N LYS A 131 -21.66 -10.34 7.83
CA LYS A 131 -20.68 -10.75 6.83
C LYS A 131 -20.67 -9.80 5.63
N LEU A 132 -21.84 -9.38 5.14
CA LEU A 132 -21.96 -8.40 4.06
C LEU A 132 -21.40 -7.03 4.46
N ARG A 133 -21.68 -6.55 5.68
CA ARG A 133 -21.11 -5.34 6.25
C ARG A 133 -19.60 -5.37 6.25
N PHE A 134 -19.02 -6.45 6.76
CA PHE A 134 -17.58 -6.66 6.80
C PHE A 134 -16.96 -6.68 5.40
N LEU A 135 -17.61 -7.33 4.42
CA LEU A 135 -17.18 -7.35 3.01
C LEU A 135 -17.07 -5.95 2.43
N ILE A 136 -18.12 -5.17 2.58
CA ILE A 136 -18.20 -3.81 2.02
C ILE A 136 -17.17 -2.90 2.69
N ASP A 137 -17.07 -2.92 4.03
CA ASP A 137 -16.08 -2.12 4.75
C ASP A 137 -14.64 -2.48 4.34
N SER A 138 -14.36 -3.78 4.17
CA SER A 138 -13.05 -4.25 3.71
C SER A 138 -12.75 -3.84 2.27
N LEU A 139 -13.74 -3.92 1.36
CA LEU A 139 -13.60 -3.52 -0.04
C LEU A 139 -13.35 -2.00 -0.15
N VAL A 140 -14.06 -1.20 0.64
CA VAL A 140 -13.88 0.26 0.69
C VAL A 140 -12.50 0.62 1.20
N LYS A 141 -12.03 -0.01 2.29
CA LYS A 141 -10.68 0.20 2.83
C LYS A 141 -9.61 -0.14 1.79
N LEU A 142 -9.74 -1.30 1.17
CA LEU A 142 -8.83 -1.79 0.15
C LEU A 142 -8.76 -0.86 -1.06
N SER A 143 -9.92 -0.48 -1.60
CA SER A 143 -9.99 0.39 -2.77
C SER A 143 -9.41 1.78 -2.48
N ARG A 144 -9.58 2.33 -1.27
CA ARG A 144 -8.93 3.58 -0.84
C ARG A 144 -7.42 3.45 -0.79
N LEU A 145 -6.92 2.32 -0.30
CA LEU A 145 -5.48 2.06 -0.21
C LEU A 145 -4.85 1.94 -1.59
N GLU A 146 -5.41 1.10 -2.48
CA GLU A 146 -4.90 0.84 -3.82
C GLU A 146 -4.89 2.07 -4.74
N ASN A 147 -5.92 2.89 -4.63
CA ASN A 147 -6.01 4.11 -5.42
C ASN A 147 -5.17 5.26 -4.83
N GLY A 148 -4.40 5.02 -3.75
CA GLY A 148 -3.61 6.06 -3.08
C GLY A 148 -4.48 7.18 -2.50
N ILE A 149 -5.77 6.90 -2.24
CA ILE A 149 -6.72 7.81 -1.62
C ILE A 149 -6.47 7.85 -0.11
N LEU A 150 -5.95 6.75 0.41
CA LEU A 150 -5.57 6.61 1.79
C LEU A 150 -4.14 7.11 1.94
N THR A 151 -3.99 8.28 2.54
CA THR A 151 -2.69 8.83 2.87
C THR A 151 -2.25 8.29 4.22
N LEU A 152 -1.23 7.42 4.21
CA LEU A 152 -0.54 7.01 5.42
C LEU A 152 0.31 8.18 5.93
N SER A 153 0.36 8.36 7.23
CA SER A 153 1.16 9.41 7.90
C SER A 153 2.10 8.78 8.92
N PRO A 154 3.10 8.00 8.47
CA PRO A 154 4.03 7.32 9.37
C PRO A 154 4.84 8.34 10.17
N ARG A 155 4.96 8.10 11.48
CA ARG A 155 5.75 8.90 12.43
C ARG A 155 6.53 7.98 13.33
N GLN A 156 7.72 8.42 13.75
CA GLN A 156 8.50 7.67 14.71
C GLN A 156 7.86 7.73 16.10
N GLN A 157 7.47 6.59 16.64
CA GLN A 157 6.77 6.48 17.91
C GLN A 157 7.03 5.14 18.60
N ALA A 158 6.66 5.04 19.87
CA ALA A 158 6.80 3.80 20.65
C ALA A 158 5.75 2.77 20.20
N VAL A 159 6.18 1.52 20.04
CA VAL A 159 5.34 0.38 19.64
C VAL A 159 4.53 -0.15 20.83
N GLY A 160 5.09 -0.17 22.04
CA GLY A 160 4.48 -0.73 23.25
C GLY A 160 3.05 -0.25 23.51
N PRO A 161 2.78 1.07 23.59
CA PRO A 161 1.43 1.60 23.84
C PRO A 161 0.39 1.18 22.82
N MET A 162 0.78 0.99 21.55
CA MET A 162 -0.12 0.47 20.51
C MET A 162 -0.42 -1.02 20.74
N LEU A 163 0.58 -1.83 21.06
CA LEU A 163 0.39 -3.25 21.33
C LEU A 163 -0.48 -3.50 22.57
N GLU A 164 -0.33 -2.69 23.62
CA GLU A 164 -1.18 -2.75 24.81
C GLU A 164 -2.64 -2.43 24.51
N GLU A 165 -2.88 -1.43 23.67
CA GLU A 165 -4.25 -1.08 23.23
C GLU A 165 -4.88 -2.21 22.43
N ILE A 166 -4.15 -2.79 21.49
CA ILE A 166 -4.57 -3.93 20.68
C ILE A 166 -4.84 -5.15 21.58
N GLN A 167 -3.93 -5.47 22.51
CA GLN A 167 -4.15 -6.57 23.45
C GLN A 167 -5.45 -6.40 24.22
N ARG A 168 -5.70 -5.21 24.78
CA ARG A 168 -6.95 -4.93 25.52
C ARG A 168 -8.20 -5.11 24.65
N GLN A 169 -8.13 -4.68 23.38
CA GLN A 169 -9.24 -4.81 22.44
C GLN A 169 -9.60 -6.28 22.16
N TYR A 170 -8.59 -7.15 22.00
CA TYR A 170 -8.81 -8.55 21.62
C TYR A 170 -8.86 -9.52 22.81
N LEU A 171 -8.55 -9.06 24.04
CA LEU A 171 -8.49 -9.90 25.24
C LEU A 171 -9.80 -10.65 25.50
N SER A 172 -10.95 -9.94 25.46
CA SER A 172 -12.26 -10.55 25.69
C SER A 172 -12.58 -11.62 24.62
N LYS A 173 -12.21 -11.37 23.35
CA LYS A 173 -12.43 -12.34 22.26
C LYS A 173 -11.58 -13.60 22.44
N ALA A 174 -10.32 -13.45 22.86
CA ALA A 174 -9.43 -14.56 23.16
C ALA A 174 -9.94 -15.37 24.36
N GLN A 175 -10.34 -14.70 25.47
CA GLN A 175 -10.87 -15.34 26.68
C GLN A 175 -12.16 -16.13 26.42
N LYS A 176 -13.09 -15.58 25.62
CA LYS A 176 -14.32 -16.30 25.23
C LYS A 176 -14.03 -17.61 24.50
N LYS A 177 -12.89 -17.70 23.85
CA LYS A 177 -12.42 -18.92 23.14
C LYS A 177 -11.51 -19.80 24.02
N GLY A 178 -11.23 -19.39 25.27
CA GLY A 178 -10.35 -20.12 26.17
C GLY A 178 -8.85 -19.97 25.84
N LEU A 179 -8.47 -18.94 25.07
CA LEU A 179 -7.09 -18.69 24.68
C LEU A 179 -6.40 -17.68 25.60
N GLN A 180 -5.09 -17.85 25.78
CA GLN A 180 -4.26 -16.86 26.44
C GLN A 180 -3.74 -15.86 25.41
N LEU A 181 -4.01 -14.57 25.59
CA LEU A 181 -3.44 -13.49 24.77
C LEU A 181 -2.36 -12.78 25.59
N GLN A 182 -1.09 -13.02 25.24
CA GLN A 182 0.07 -12.52 25.95
C GLN A 182 0.74 -11.38 25.18
N LEU A 183 1.20 -10.36 25.90
CA LEU A 183 2.06 -9.29 25.38
C LEU A 183 3.37 -9.31 26.14
N ILE A 184 4.48 -9.41 25.41
CA ILE A 184 5.82 -9.23 25.97
C ILE A 184 6.13 -7.74 25.89
N ALA A 185 6.24 -7.09 27.05
CA ALA A 185 6.51 -5.65 27.15
C ALA A 185 7.74 -5.26 26.32
N THR A 186 7.68 -4.07 25.70
CA THR A 186 8.72 -3.56 24.82
C THR A 186 8.80 -2.05 24.88
N GLU A 187 10.01 -1.52 24.79
CA GLU A 187 10.27 -0.08 24.59
C GLU A 187 10.61 0.24 23.13
N ALA A 188 10.49 -0.74 22.24
CA ALA A 188 10.82 -0.63 20.83
C ALA A 188 10.10 0.56 20.17
N ARG A 189 10.82 1.25 19.28
CA ARG A 189 10.33 2.36 18.48
C ARG A 189 10.38 2.01 17.01
N ALA A 190 9.41 2.55 16.24
CA ALA A 190 9.35 2.39 14.79
C ALA A 190 8.68 3.61 14.14
N THR A 191 8.83 3.73 12.83
CA THR A 191 8.15 4.74 12.01
C THR A 191 6.93 4.10 11.37
N PHE A 192 5.73 4.49 11.83
CA PHE A 192 4.47 3.90 11.38
C PHE A 192 3.27 4.85 11.58
N ASP A 193 2.16 4.58 10.91
CA ASP A 193 0.87 5.20 11.17
C ASP A 193 0.10 4.37 12.19
N ARG A 194 -0.07 4.90 13.42
CA ARG A 194 -0.67 4.16 14.54
C ARG A 194 -2.02 3.53 14.19
N LYS A 195 -2.88 4.26 13.48
CA LYS A 195 -4.22 3.80 13.13
C LYS A 195 -4.17 2.62 12.17
N TRP A 196 -3.37 2.74 11.11
CA TRP A 196 -3.33 1.73 10.06
C TRP A 196 -2.49 0.52 10.44
N THR A 197 -1.37 0.72 11.13
CA THR A 197 -0.59 -0.39 11.69
C THR A 197 -1.41 -1.18 12.71
N ALA A 198 -2.20 -0.51 13.57
CA ALA A 198 -3.11 -1.20 14.50
C ALA A 198 -4.19 -2.02 13.75
N GLU A 199 -4.73 -1.51 12.65
CA GLU A 199 -5.65 -2.26 11.78
C GLU A 199 -4.97 -3.49 11.17
N ALA A 200 -3.73 -3.35 10.66
CA ALA A 200 -2.96 -4.46 10.10
C ALA A 200 -2.68 -5.55 11.15
N LEU A 201 -2.19 -5.16 12.32
CA LEU A 201 -1.95 -6.10 13.44
C LEU A 201 -3.24 -6.72 13.93
N GLY A 202 -4.34 -5.96 13.98
CA GLY A 202 -5.67 -6.47 14.32
C GLY A 202 -6.10 -7.62 13.41
N ASN A 203 -5.90 -7.51 12.11
CA ASN A 203 -6.19 -8.59 11.15
C ASN A 203 -5.33 -9.84 11.42
N LEU A 204 -4.06 -9.68 11.79
CA LEU A 204 -3.18 -10.80 12.13
C LEU A 204 -3.62 -11.49 13.43
N ILE A 205 -3.93 -10.70 14.45
CA ILE A 205 -4.37 -11.21 15.76
C ILE A 205 -5.74 -11.89 15.66
N GLU A 206 -6.66 -11.33 14.89
CA GLU A 206 -7.97 -11.92 14.65
C GLU A 206 -7.84 -13.30 13.99
N ASN A 207 -6.96 -13.43 12.99
CA ASN A 207 -6.64 -14.71 12.38
C ASN A 207 -5.99 -15.67 13.40
N ALA A 208 -5.02 -15.20 14.19
CA ALA A 208 -4.40 -16.00 15.24
C ALA A 208 -5.42 -16.55 16.24
N ILE A 209 -6.32 -15.71 16.76
CA ILE A 209 -7.41 -16.14 17.66
C ILE A 209 -8.35 -17.11 16.94
N LYS A 210 -8.71 -16.84 15.70
CA LYS A 210 -9.66 -17.63 14.93
C LYS A 210 -9.14 -19.05 14.68
N TYR A 211 -7.90 -19.19 14.28
CA TYR A 211 -7.30 -20.48 13.88
C TYR A 211 -6.51 -21.20 14.98
N THR A 212 -6.59 -20.71 16.21
CA THR A 212 -6.07 -21.41 17.39
C THR A 212 -7.24 -22.04 18.15
N PRO A 213 -7.40 -23.38 18.13
CA PRO A 213 -8.45 -24.07 18.88
C PRO A 213 -8.24 -24.00 20.41
N CYS A 214 -6.99 -24.16 20.85
CA CYS A 214 -6.57 -24.07 22.25
C CYS A 214 -5.10 -23.64 22.33
N GLY A 215 -4.72 -23.03 23.44
CA GLY A 215 -3.34 -22.55 23.67
C GLY A 215 -3.24 -21.05 23.79
N SER A 216 -2.32 -20.42 23.05
CA SER A 216 -2.00 -19.01 23.23
C SER A 216 -1.74 -18.25 21.93
N VAL A 217 -1.95 -16.93 22.00
CA VAL A 217 -1.47 -15.96 21.02
C VAL A 217 -0.52 -14.99 21.73
N THR A 218 0.66 -14.81 21.20
CA THR A 218 1.72 -13.99 21.82
C THR A 218 2.11 -12.84 20.90
N LEU A 219 2.14 -11.63 21.45
CA LEU A 219 2.64 -10.42 20.80
C LEU A 219 4.01 -10.07 21.36
N LYS A 220 4.99 -9.86 20.49
CA LYS A 220 6.35 -9.49 20.89
C LYS A 220 6.92 -8.50 19.89
N ALA A 221 7.63 -7.46 20.37
CA ALA A 221 8.40 -6.58 19.50
C ALA A 221 9.87 -6.59 19.85
N MET A 222 10.73 -6.48 18.83
CA MET A 222 12.19 -6.44 18.94
C MET A 222 12.76 -5.44 17.97
N GLU A 223 13.73 -4.64 18.42
CA GLU A 223 14.48 -3.71 17.58
C GLU A 223 15.64 -4.40 16.87
N TYR A 224 15.82 -4.05 15.60
CA TYR A 224 17.00 -4.32 14.79
C TYR A 224 17.56 -3.00 14.27
N GLU A 225 18.67 -3.03 13.57
CA GLU A 225 19.36 -1.83 13.08
C GLU A 225 18.48 -0.95 12.18
N LEU A 226 17.80 -1.54 11.22
CA LEU A 226 16.98 -0.84 10.21
C LEU A 226 15.48 -0.96 10.44
N PHE A 227 15.02 -1.97 11.17
CA PHE A 227 13.63 -2.30 11.36
C PHE A 227 13.32 -2.67 12.80
N THR A 228 12.10 -2.37 13.21
CA THR A 228 11.50 -2.98 14.39
C THR A 228 10.57 -4.10 13.93
N ARG A 229 10.80 -5.31 14.46
CA ARG A 229 9.99 -6.49 14.18
C ARG A 229 8.92 -6.68 15.24
N ILE A 230 7.67 -6.85 14.84
CA ILE A 230 6.55 -7.20 15.69
C ILE A 230 6.07 -8.59 15.28
N ASP A 231 6.16 -9.55 16.19
CA ASP A 231 5.70 -10.92 16.00
C ASP A 231 4.32 -11.12 16.59
N VAL A 232 3.41 -11.68 15.79
CA VAL A 232 2.14 -12.25 16.21
C VAL A 232 2.29 -13.76 16.05
N THR A 233 2.45 -14.47 17.18
CA THR A 233 2.66 -15.92 17.21
C THR A 233 1.45 -16.61 17.78
N ASP A 234 0.94 -17.61 17.08
CA ASP A 234 -0.15 -18.48 17.51
C ASP A 234 0.31 -19.94 17.65
N THR A 235 -0.39 -20.71 18.49
CA THR A 235 -0.19 -22.16 18.67
C THR A 235 -1.30 -22.95 17.94
N GLY A 236 -1.83 -22.41 16.85
CA GLY A 236 -2.98 -22.93 16.13
C GLY A 236 -2.68 -24.06 15.15
N ILE A 237 -3.58 -24.20 14.18
CA ILE A 237 -3.51 -25.26 13.18
C ILE A 237 -2.30 -25.17 12.22
N GLY A 238 -1.63 -24.01 12.17
CA GLY A 238 -0.56 -23.74 11.21
C GLY A 238 -1.06 -23.72 9.74
N ILE A 239 -0.14 -23.48 8.82
CA ILE A 239 -0.42 -23.28 7.40
C ILE A 239 0.45 -24.24 6.59
N GLU A 240 -0.18 -24.97 5.67
CA GLU A 240 0.50 -25.86 4.73
C GLU A 240 1.51 -25.07 3.88
N GLU A 241 2.69 -25.62 3.64
CA GLU A 241 3.78 -24.93 2.91
C GLU A 241 3.34 -24.48 1.50
N SER A 242 2.55 -25.31 0.81
CA SER A 242 1.99 -25.02 -0.52
C SER A 242 1.01 -23.84 -0.55
N GLU A 243 0.42 -23.49 0.60
CA GLU A 243 -0.54 -22.39 0.75
C GLU A 243 0.11 -21.09 1.20
N GLN A 244 1.27 -21.14 1.89
CA GLN A 244 1.91 -19.94 2.46
C GLN A 244 2.15 -18.80 1.45
N PRO A 245 2.53 -19.03 0.19
CA PRO A 245 2.64 -17.94 -0.79
C PRO A 245 1.29 -17.32 -1.18
N LYS A 246 0.19 -18.07 -1.02
CA LYS A 246 -1.14 -17.69 -1.49
C LYS A 246 -1.98 -16.96 -0.44
N ILE A 247 -1.68 -17.12 0.85
CA ILE A 247 -2.52 -16.56 1.95
C ILE A 247 -2.64 -15.05 1.93
N PHE A 248 -1.70 -14.36 1.29
CA PHE A 248 -1.75 -12.92 1.10
C PHE A 248 -2.44 -12.49 -0.20
N ALA A 249 -2.99 -13.43 -0.98
CA ALA A 249 -3.79 -13.08 -2.15
C ALA A 249 -5.21 -12.65 -1.74
N ARG A 250 -5.82 -11.76 -2.53
CA ARG A 250 -7.19 -11.31 -2.30
C ARG A 250 -8.18 -12.47 -2.39
N PHE A 251 -9.12 -12.52 -1.47
CA PHE A 251 -10.18 -13.54 -1.41
C PHE A 251 -9.67 -14.98 -1.29
N TYR A 252 -8.36 -15.14 -1.03
CA TYR A 252 -7.81 -16.47 -0.84
C TYR A 252 -8.21 -17.04 0.54
N ARG A 253 -8.64 -18.29 0.53
CA ARG A 253 -8.93 -19.09 1.72
C ARG A 253 -8.48 -20.51 1.47
N SER A 254 -7.77 -21.08 2.43
CA SER A 254 -7.41 -22.49 2.40
C SER A 254 -8.66 -23.37 2.36
N GLU A 255 -8.59 -24.48 1.62
CA GLU A 255 -9.70 -25.45 1.56
C GLU A 255 -10.04 -26.02 2.94
N THR A 256 -9.04 -26.15 3.80
CA THR A 256 -9.20 -26.69 5.16
C THR A 256 -10.03 -25.79 6.09
N VAL A 257 -10.14 -24.50 5.79
CA VAL A 257 -10.86 -23.48 6.58
C VAL A 257 -11.91 -22.74 5.77
N ARG A 258 -12.33 -23.31 4.63
CA ARG A 258 -13.26 -22.66 3.69
C ARG A 258 -14.67 -22.47 4.26
N GLU A 259 -15.07 -23.32 5.16
CA GLU A 259 -16.40 -23.23 5.84
C GLU A 259 -16.40 -22.25 7.02
N ASP A 260 -15.23 -21.87 7.54
CA ASP A 260 -15.15 -20.91 8.65
C ASP A 260 -15.58 -19.50 8.21
N GLU A 261 -15.96 -18.64 9.17
CA GLU A 261 -16.29 -17.24 8.89
C GLU A 261 -15.06 -16.49 8.32
N GLY A 262 -15.29 -15.62 7.33
CA GLY A 262 -14.26 -14.72 6.79
C GLY A 262 -14.28 -14.61 5.28
N VAL A 263 -13.60 -13.61 4.75
CA VAL A 263 -13.67 -13.21 3.35
C VAL A 263 -12.34 -13.38 2.61
N GLY A 264 -11.24 -13.58 3.34
CA GLY A 264 -9.89 -13.69 2.74
C GLY A 264 -9.28 -12.33 2.30
N ILE A 265 -9.68 -11.22 2.94
CA ILE A 265 -9.13 -9.88 2.64
C ILE A 265 -8.16 -9.41 3.74
N GLY A 266 -8.30 -9.88 4.97
CA GLY A 266 -7.57 -9.34 6.13
C GLY A 266 -6.04 -9.40 6.00
N LEU A 267 -5.48 -10.54 5.59
CA LEU A 267 -4.03 -10.69 5.39
C LEU A 267 -3.51 -9.85 4.22
N TYR A 268 -4.27 -9.77 3.14
CA TYR A 268 -3.93 -8.90 2.02
C TYR A 268 -3.90 -7.43 2.45
N LEU A 269 -4.94 -6.96 3.15
CA LEU A 269 -5.01 -5.58 3.67
C LEU A 269 -3.86 -5.29 4.64
N ALA A 270 -3.53 -6.21 5.54
CA ALA A 270 -2.40 -6.06 6.44
C ALA A 270 -1.08 -5.89 5.67
N ARG A 271 -0.83 -6.70 4.63
CA ARG A 271 0.37 -6.60 3.80
C ARG A 271 0.43 -5.26 3.05
N GLU A 272 -0.67 -4.80 2.46
CA GLU A 272 -0.72 -3.54 1.72
C GLU A 272 -0.46 -2.33 2.64
N ILE A 273 -1.04 -2.32 3.84
CA ILE A 273 -0.80 -1.26 4.83
C ILE A 273 0.69 -1.20 5.20
N ILE A 274 1.26 -2.34 5.62
CA ILE A 274 2.66 -2.41 6.07
C ILE A 274 3.63 -2.07 4.92
N SER A 275 3.34 -2.53 3.70
CA SER A 275 4.13 -2.16 2.51
C SER A 275 4.05 -0.66 2.21
N GLY A 276 2.88 -0.05 2.36
CA GLY A 276 2.68 1.39 2.19
C GLY A 276 3.42 2.24 3.23
N GLU A 277 3.78 1.67 4.38
CA GLU A 277 4.63 2.28 5.42
C GLU A 277 6.13 2.05 5.20
N GLY A 278 6.51 1.38 4.11
CA GLY A 278 7.90 1.01 3.81
C GLY A 278 8.38 -0.24 4.55
N GLY A 279 7.44 -0.98 5.17
CA GLY A 279 7.69 -2.23 5.88
C GLY A 279 7.37 -3.47 5.05
N TYR A 280 7.40 -4.63 5.69
CA TYR A 280 7.01 -5.91 5.07
C TYR A 280 6.57 -6.92 6.13
N ILE A 281 5.88 -7.99 5.69
CA ILE A 281 5.44 -9.10 6.54
C ILE A 281 6.13 -10.38 6.09
N LYS A 282 6.66 -11.15 7.05
CA LYS A 282 7.14 -12.53 6.86
C LYS A 282 6.28 -13.51 7.64
N LEU A 283 6.18 -14.73 7.12
CA LEU A 283 5.49 -15.84 7.75
C LEU A 283 6.48 -16.99 8.02
N ILE A 284 6.38 -17.56 9.22
CA ILE A 284 6.94 -18.85 9.57
C ILE A 284 5.79 -19.68 10.12
N SER A 285 5.47 -20.79 9.48
CA SER A 285 4.36 -21.64 9.91
C SER A 285 4.65 -23.10 9.60
N GLN A 286 4.15 -23.97 10.45
CA GLN A 286 4.16 -25.40 10.25
C GLN A 286 2.79 -25.97 10.63
N LYS A 287 2.20 -26.76 9.73
CA LYS A 287 0.92 -27.42 9.98
C LYS A 287 0.93 -28.19 11.31
N GLY A 288 -0.04 -27.95 12.17
CA GLY A 288 -0.19 -28.53 13.51
C GLY A 288 0.69 -27.93 14.60
N LYS A 289 1.51 -26.89 14.31
CA LYS A 289 2.40 -26.23 15.31
C LYS A 289 2.12 -24.74 15.50
N GLY A 290 1.26 -24.18 14.66
CA GLY A 290 0.95 -22.75 14.67
C GLY A 290 1.73 -21.94 13.66
N SER A 291 1.58 -20.61 13.76
CA SER A 291 2.17 -19.65 12.85
C SER A 291 2.78 -18.47 13.59
N THR A 292 3.79 -17.86 12.98
CA THR A 292 4.33 -16.56 13.41
C THR A 292 4.32 -15.62 12.21
N PHE A 293 3.51 -14.57 12.32
CA PHE A 293 3.54 -13.44 11.40
C PHE A 293 4.46 -12.37 11.97
N SER A 294 5.55 -12.09 11.26
CA SER A 294 6.54 -11.07 11.63
C SER A 294 6.35 -9.83 10.77
N VAL A 295 5.91 -8.74 11.38
CA VAL A 295 5.77 -7.41 10.76
C VAL A 295 7.05 -6.62 10.99
N PHE A 296 7.67 -6.13 9.92
CA PHE A 296 8.87 -5.31 9.95
C PHE A 296 8.50 -3.88 9.58
N LEU A 297 8.68 -2.94 10.51
CA LEU A 297 8.44 -1.51 10.33
C LEU A 297 9.78 -0.75 10.31
N PRO A 298 9.96 0.26 9.45
CA PRO A 298 11.15 1.11 9.46
C PRO A 298 11.38 1.75 10.83
N ARG A 299 12.65 1.92 11.17
CA ARG A 299 13.03 2.53 12.45
C ARG A 299 13.12 4.05 12.41
#